data_6bdaab0cd039b4abab9dd272544e6351
#
_entry.id   6bdaab0cd039b4abab9dd272544e6351
#
_cell.length_a   1.000
_cell.length_b   1.000
_cell.length_c   1.000
_cell.angle_alpha   90.00
_cell.angle_beta   90.00
_cell.angle_gamma   90.00
#
_symmetry.space_group_name_H-M   'P 1'
#
loop_
_entity.id
_entity.type
_entity.pdbx_description
1 polymer ?
#
loop_
_entity_poly.entity_id
_entity_poly.type
_entity_poly.pdbx_seq_one_letter_code
_entity_poly.pdbx_strand_id
1 'polypeptide(L)'
;LEVLDQTMAVPGIGMVEWGPADMSMSYGVARDPNGNYPKMVTDARNRILEVAKREGVVFSAVGTNGSNIIDRIDREQILFHFANEEAARVGRRHTGRVMPY
;
A
#
# COMPACT_ATOMS: atom_id res chain seq x y z
N LEU A 1 15.28 -4.63 -1.91
CA LEU A 1 14.49 -5.30 -0.82
C LEU A 1 15.31 -6.25 0.06
N GLU A 2 16.63 -6.33 -0.11
CA GLU A 2 17.50 -7.27 0.62
C GLU A 2 17.42 -7.13 2.14
N VAL A 3 17.24 -5.90 2.64
CA VAL A 3 17.15 -5.59 4.08
C VAL A 3 15.73 -5.31 4.56
N LEU A 4 14.72 -5.64 3.76
CA LEU A 4 13.32 -5.32 4.07
C LEU A 4 12.88 -5.92 5.41
N ASP A 5 13.18 -7.19 5.65
CA ASP A 5 12.81 -7.89 6.88
C ASP A 5 13.45 -7.24 8.11
N GLN A 6 14.72 -6.87 8.01
CA GLN A 6 15.45 -6.20 9.08
C GLN A 6 14.90 -4.79 9.34
N THR A 7 14.60 -4.04 8.29
CA THR A 7 14.04 -2.69 8.39
C THR A 7 12.67 -2.71 9.06
N MET A 8 11.79 -3.61 8.62
CA MET A 8 10.42 -3.70 9.15
C MET A 8 10.36 -4.23 10.59
N ALA A 9 11.37 -4.97 11.02
CA ALA A 9 11.48 -5.47 12.39
C ALA A 9 11.99 -4.42 13.40
N VAL A 10 12.40 -3.23 12.93
CA VAL A 10 12.85 -2.15 13.82
C VAL A 10 11.69 -1.65 14.66
N PRO A 11 11.82 -1.64 16.02
CA PRO A 11 10.76 -1.12 16.89
C PRO A 11 10.43 0.34 16.58
N GLY A 12 9.14 0.66 16.54
CA GLY A 12 8.66 2.02 16.27
C GLY A 12 8.36 2.34 14.80
N ILE A 13 8.60 1.42 13.87
CA ILE A 13 8.11 1.55 12.50
C ILE A 13 6.58 1.40 12.52
N GLY A 14 5.85 2.48 12.25
CA GLY A 14 4.38 2.49 12.26
C GLY A 14 3.74 2.19 10.90
N MET A 15 4.40 2.61 9.83
CA MET A 15 3.85 2.51 8.48
C MET A 15 4.96 2.31 7.44
N VAL A 16 4.63 1.60 6.37
CA VAL A 16 5.44 1.52 5.15
C VAL A 16 4.58 1.90 3.95
N GLU A 17 5.16 2.67 3.04
CA GLU A 17 4.53 3.03 1.77
C GLU A 17 5.26 2.39 0.61
N TRP A 18 4.50 1.90 -0.37
CA TRP A 18 5.03 1.44 -1.65
C TRP A 18 4.75 2.45 -2.75
N GLY A 19 5.81 3.03 -3.30
CA GLY A 19 5.78 3.93 -4.46
C GLY A 19 6.14 3.20 -5.75
N PRO A 20 5.17 2.85 -6.62
CA PRO A 20 5.46 2.07 -7.83
C PRO A 20 6.34 2.80 -8.83
N ALA A 21 6.24 4.12 -8.92
CA ALA A 21 7.07 4.91 -9.81
C ALA A 21 8.54 4.91 -9.37
N ASP A 22 8.78 5.15 -8.08
CA ASP A 22 10.12 5.15 -7.52
C ASP A 22 10.76 3.76 -7.60
N MET A 23 9.97 2.72 -7.32
CA MET A 23 10.43 1.33 -7.45
C MET A 23 10.79 0.99 -8.90
N SER A 24 9.99 1.42 -9.88
CA SER A 24 10.28 1.23 -11.30
C SER A 24 11.58 1.91 -11.71
N MET A 25 11.79 3.15 -11.26
CA MET A 25 13.04 3.89 -11.53
C MET A 25 14.25 3.19 -10.89
N SER A 26 14.09 2.73 -9.66
CA SER A 26 15.14 1.97 -8.96
C SER A 26 15.52 0.68 -9.69
N TYR A 27 14.55 0.03 -10.32
CA TYR A 27 14.79 -1.19 -11.12
C TYR A 27 15.20 -0.90 -12.58
N GLY A 28 15.17 0.36 -13.00
CA GLY A 28 15.46 0.72 -14.41
C GLY A 28 14.42 0.21 -15.40
N VAL A 29 13.16 0.06 -14.98
CA VAL A 29 12.08 -0.46 -15.81
C VAL A 29 10.97 0.57 -16.00
N ALA A 30 10.28 0.51 -17.15
CA ALA A 30 9.16 1.37 -17.47
C ALA A 30 7.82 0.62 -17.39
N ARG A 31 6.74 1.38 -17.34
CA ARG A 31 5.39 0.84 -17.57
C ARG A 31 5.23 0.35 -19.01
N ASP A 32 4.35 -0.60 -19.19
CA ASP A 32 3.93 -1.01 -20.52
C ASP A 32 3.08 0.09 -21.22
N PRO A 33 2.76 -0.04 -22.53
CA PRO A 33 1.92 0.93 -23.24
C PRO A 33 0.51 1.11 -22.65
N ASN A 34 0.02 0.15 -21.87
CA ASN A 34 -1.27 0.22 -21.17
C ASN A 34 -1.14 0.85 -19.77
N GLY A 35 0.05 1.27 -19.36
CA GLY A 35 0.31 1.89 -18.07
C GLY A 35 0.54 0.91 -16.91
N ASN A 36 0.63 -0.39 -17.17
CA ASN A 36 0.88 -1.40 -16.15
C ASN A 36 2.36 -1.46 -15.78
N TYR A 37 2.63 -1.72 -14.53
CA TYR A 37 4.00 -1.96 -14.06
C TYR A 37 4.44 -3.40 -14.36
N PRO A 38 5.73 -3.60 -14.69
CA PRO A 38 6.30 -4.93 -14.84
C PRO A 38 6.10 -5.79 -13.59
N LYS A 39 6.01 -7.10 -13.79
CA LYS A 39 5.79 -8.08 -12.72
C LYS A 39 6.74 -7.91 -11.53
N MET A 40 8.01 -7.60 -11.78
CA MET A 40 8.99 -7.41 -10.70
C MET A 40 8.62 -6.27 -9.74
N VAL A 41 7.96 -5.21 -10.23
CA VAL A 41 7.51 -4.08 -9.40
C VAL A 41 6.31 -4.49 -8.54
N THR A 42 5.40 -5.27 -9.11
CA THR A 42 4.23 -5.80 -8.39
C THR A 42 4.61 -6.92 -7.42
N ASP A 43 5.58 -7.74 -7.74
CA ASP A 43 6.14 -8.74 -6.81
C ASP A 43 6.81 -8.07 -5.60
N ALA A 44 7.54 -6.98 -5.83
CA ALA A 44 8.12 -6.18 -4.75
C ALA A 44 7.03 -5.62 -3.81
N ARG A 45 5.92 -5.10 -4.38
CA ARG A 45 4.76 -4.66 -3.62
C ARG A 45 4.20 -5.78 -2.73
N ASN A 46 3.98 -6.94 -3.31
CA ASN A 46 3.42 -8.08 -2.59
C ASN A 46 4.33 -8.55 -1.46
N ARG A 47 5.64 -8.52 -1.69
CA ARG A 47 6.63 -8.84 -0.66
C ARG A 47 6.62 -7.83 0.49
N ILE A 48 6.53 -6.52 0.17
CA ILE A 48 6.43 -5.47 1.20
C ILE A 48 5.17 -5.65 2.03
N LEU A 49 4.02 -5.91 1.39
CA LEU A 49 2.74 -6.16 2.06
C LEU A 49 2.82 -7.38 2.99
N GLU A 50 3.40 -8.49 2.52
CA GLU A 50 3.59 -9.70 3.31
C GLU A 50 4.40 -9.42 4.60
N VAL A 51 5.54 -8.74 4.44
CA VAL A 51 6.41 -8.42 5.58
C VAL A 51 5.72 -7.42 6.52
N ALA A 52 5.06 -6.40 5.97
CA ALA A 52 4.29 -5.45 6.78
C ALA A 52 3.24 -6.14 7.65
N LYS A 53 2.47 -7.06 7.08
CA LYS A 53 1.49 -7.85 7.84
C LYS A 53 2.13 -8.70 8.93
N ARG A 54 3.24 -9.36 8.64
CA ARG A 54 3.97 -10.18 9.60
C ARG A 54 4.48 -9.38 10.78
N GLU A 55 5.01 -8.18 10.53
CA GLU A 55 5.60 -7.31 11.55
C GLU A 55 4.57 -6.36 12.20
N GLY A 56 3.31 -6.40 11.80
CA GLY A 56 2.27 -5.52 12.32
C GLY A 56 2.43 -4.04 11.90
N VAL A 57 3.14 -3.79 10.80
CA VAL A 57 3.35 -2.46 10.22
C VAL A 57 2.22 -2.14 9.25
N VAL A 58 1.65 -0.94 9.32
CA VAL A 58 0.61 -0.50 8.40
C VAL A 58 1.16 -0.35 6.99
N PHE A 59 0.48 -0.95 6.02
CA PHE A 59 0.84 -0.82 4.60
C PHE A 59 0.02 0.28 3.94
N SER A 60 0.68 1.11 3.14
CA SER A 60 0.07 2.12 2.27
C SER A 60 0.52 1.93 0.83
N ALA A 61 -0.40 2.13 -0.12
CA ALA A 61 -0.11 2.05 -1.54
C ALA A 61 -1.02 2.97 -2.35
N VAL A 62 -0.52 3.49 -3.46
CA VAL A 62 -1.26 4.34 -4.40
C VAL A 62 -2.34 3.57 -5.17
N GLY A 63 -3.22 4.28 -5.83
CA GLY A 63 -4.25 3.72 -6.72
C GLY A 63 -5.52 3.27 -6.01
N THR A 64 -5.78 3.79 -4.81
CA THR A 64 -7.03 3.55 -4.08
C THR A 64 -8.13 4.51 -4.56
N ASN A 65 -9.34 3.99 -4.73
CA ASN A 65 -10.52 4.76 -5.13
C ASN A 65 -11.79 4.15 -4.49
N GLY A 66 -12.94 4.76 -4.73
CA GLY A 66 -14.21 4.31 -4.14
C GLY A 66 -14.62 2.88 -4.54
N SER A 67 -14.19 2.38 -5.68
CA SER A 67 -14.55 1.03 -6.14
C SER A 67 -13.67 -0.08 -5.56
N ASN A 68 -12.43 0.21 -5.16
CA ASN A 68 -11.49 -0.79 -4.68
C ASN A 68 -11.13 -0.68 -3.19
N ILE A 69 -11.54 0.38 -2.51
CA ILE A 69 -11.12 0.65 -1.12
C ILE A 69 -11.54 -0.46 -0.14
N ILE A 70 -12.73 -1.03 -0.31
CA ILE A 70 -13.23 -2.10 0.57
C ILE A 70 -12.33 -3.32 0.46
N ASP A 71 -12.07 -3.78 -0.77
CA ASP A 71 -11.17 -4.91 -1.02
C ASP A 71 -9.76 -4.68 -0.46
N ARG A 72 -9.25 -3.45 -0.62
CA ARG A 72 -7.94 -3.09 -0.08
C ARG A 72 -7.89 -3.03 1.44
N ILE A 73 -8.95 -2.56 2.09
CA ILE A 73 -9.04 -2.60 3.56
C ILE A 73 -9.04 -4.04 4.04
N ASP A 74 -9.87 -4.89 3.44
CA ASP A 74 -10.07 -6.26 3.89
C ASP A 74 -8.85 -7.15 3.62
N ARG A 75 -8.22 -7.00 2.46
CA ARG A 75 -7.05 -7.81 2.07
C ARG A 75 -5.71 -7.23 2.49
N GLU A 76 -5.56 -5.92 2.41
CA GLU A 76 -4.28 -5.25 2.59
C GLU A 76 -4.18 -4.49 3.92
N GLN A 77 -5.28 -4.40 4.67
CA GLN A 77 -5.36 -3.69 5.94
C GLN A 77 -4.96 -2.20 5.84
N ILE A 78 -5.26 -1.58 4.70
CA ILE A 78 -4.98 -0.16 4.48
C ILE A 78 -5.79 0.67 5.46
N LEU A 79 -5.10 1.45 6.28
CA LEU A 79 -5.72 2.36 7.25
C LEU A 79 -5.69 3.82 6.79
N PHE A 80 -4.81 4.13 5.87
CA PHE A 80 -4.56 5.48 5.40
C PHE A 80 -4.25 5.46 3.90
N HIS A 81 -4.71 6.50 3.18
CA HIS A 81 -4.37 6.69 1.78
C HIS A 81 -4.50 8.16 1.38
N PHE A 82 -3.69 8.58 0.38
CA PHE A 82 -3.79 9.91 -0.18
C PHE A 82 -5.17 10.18 -0.78
N ALA A 83 -5.68 11.31 -0.43
CA ALA A 83 -6.98 11.87 -0.65
C ALA A 83 -7.70 11.52 -1.95
N ASN A 84 -8.51 10.50 -1.90
CA ASN A 84 -9.72 10.43 -2.69
C ASN A 84 -10.88 10.50 -1.71
N GLU A 85 -11.66 11.57 -1.73
CA GLU A 85 -12.75 11.82 -0.79
C GLU A 85 -13.80 10.69 -0.82
N GLU A 86 -14.12 10.19 -2.00
CA GLU A 86 -15.03 9.07 -2.17
C GLU A 86 -14.47 7.81 -1.50
N ALA A 87 -13.21 7.47 -1.75
CA ALA A 87 -12.58 6.33 -1.11
C ALA A 87 -12.57 6.46 0.42
N ALA A 88 -12.27 7.64 0.94
CA ALA A 88 -12.29 7.93 2.37
C ALA A 88 -13.70 7.75 2.95
N ARG A 89 -14.73 8.26 2.27
CA ARG A 89 -16.13 8.14 2.70
C ARG A 89 -16.61 6.68 2.70
N VAL A 90 -16.31 5.94 1.63
CA VAL A 90 -16.67 4.52 1.50
C VAL A 90 -15.91 3.68 2.54
N GLY A 91 -14.62 3.91 2.69
CA GLY A 91 -13.78 3.19 3.65
C GLY A 91 -14.22 3.41 5.10
N ARG A 92 -14.50 4.65 5.50
CA ARG A 92 -15.03 4.95 6.85
C ARG A 92 -16.36 4.25 7.11
N ARG A 93 -17.26 4.27 6.13
CA ARG A 93 -18.55 3.56 6.26
C ARG A 93 -18.35 2.06 6.43
N HIS A 94 -17.47 1.46 5.64
CA HIS A 94 -17.16 0.03 5.70
C HIS A 94 -16.56 -0.39 7.05
N THR A 95 -15.62 0.40 7.56
CA THR A 95 -14.93 0.11 8.83
C THR A 95 -15.69 0.57 10.09
N GLY A 96 -16.80 1.30 9.94
CA GLY A 96 -17.51 1.91 11.06
C GLY A 96 -16.73 3.04 11.75
N ARG A 97 -15.67 3.56 11.13
CA ARG A 97 -14.86 4.65 11.72
C ARG A 97 -15.58 5.98 11.61
N VAL A 98 -15.64 6.66 12.72
CA VAL A 98 -16.18 8.02 12.83
C VAL A 98 -14.99 8.98 13.00
N MET A 99 -15.03 10.09 12.29
CA MET A 99 -14.04 11.16 12.49
C MET A 99 -14.17 11.69 13.92
N PRO A 100 -13.06 11.97 14.59
CA PRO A 100 -13.06 12.42 15.99
C PRO A 100 -13.61 13.85 16.16
N TYR A 101 -13.86 14.55 15.05
CA TYR A 101 -14.40 15.94 15.03
C TYR A 101 -15.19 16.23 13.75
#